data_0937e9d44c5eb5c1af22cf352c897822
#
_entry.id   0937e9d44c5eb5c1af22cf352c897822
#
_cell.length_a   1.000
_cell.length_b   1.000
_cell.length_c   1.000
_cell.angle_alpha   90.00
_cell.angle_beta   90.00
_cell.angle_gamma   90.00
#
_symmetry.space_group_name_H-M   'P 1'
#
loop_
_entity.id
_entity.type
_entity.pdbx_description
1 polymer ?
#
loop_
_entity_poly.entity_id
_entity_poly.type
_entity_poly.pdbx_seq_one_letter_code
_entity_poly.pdbx_strand_id
1 'polypeptide(L)'
;GREVAMKIQYPGVAQSINSDVNNLMAVLNMSNMLPEGLFPEHLIDVLRRELTLECDYQREAAYAKKFRELLKDHPFFYVPEIVDELCSPHVLTTELISGFPLDQAEGLSQEVRNEICYNILVLCLRELFEFHVMQTDPNWSNFFYDPQQHKVALLDFGATREYDRSFTDLYIQVIRAAADQDR
;
A
#
# COMPACT_ATOMS: atom_id res chain seq x y z
N GLY A 1 6.54 19.81 -22.60
CA GLY A 1 6.38 19.67 -21.16
C GLY A 1 6.22 18.19 -20.83
N ARG A 2 6.60 17.79 -19.65
CA ARG A 2 6.37 16.43 -19.13
C ARG A 2 4.99 16.39 -18.46
N GLU A 3 4.21 15.35 -18.73
CA GLU A 3 2.95 15.12 -18.04
C GLU A 3 3.21 14.46 -16.68
N VAL A 4 2.51 14.90 -15.65
CA VAL A 4 2.67 14.44 -14.26
C VAL A 4 1.31 14.22 -13.62
N ALA A 5 1.28 13.33 -12.62
CA ALA A 5 0.16 13.16 -11.72
C ALA A 5 0.50 13.79 -10.34
N MET A 6 -0.43 14.54 -9.77
CA MET A 6 -0.24 15.22 -8.48
C MET A 6 -1.28 14.75 -7.48
N LYS A 7 -0.82 14.14 -6.38
CA LYS A 7 -1.63 13.81 -5.20
C LYS A 7 -1.54 15.01 -4.25
N ILE A 8 -2.66 15.70 -4.05
CA ILE A 8 -2.69 16.92 -3.24
C ILE A 8 -3.48 16.63 -1.96
N GLN A 9 -2.88 16.88 -0.81
CA GLN A 9 -3.53 16.69 0.49
C GLN A 9 -4.59 17.78 0.72
N TYR A 10 -5.78 17.35 1.10
CA TYR A 10 -6.84 18.30 1.44
C TYR A 10 -6.45 19.14 2.67
N PRO A 11 -6.60 20.48 2.61
CA PRO A 11 -6.24 21.35 3.73
C PRO A 11 -6.97 20.95 5.03
N GLY A 12 -6.22 20.80 6.12
CA GLY A 12 -6.77 20.48 7.44
C GLY A 12 -6.98 19.00 7.73
N VAL A 13 -6.80 18.08 6.77
CA VAL A 13 -7.06 16.64 6.99
C VAL A 13 -6.20 16.06 8.10
N ALA A 14 -4.91 16.37 8.13
CA ALA A 14 -4.01 15.88 9.18
C ALA A 14 -4.37 16.40 10.58
N GLN A 15 -4.88 17.63 10.67
CA GLN A 15 -5.31 18.25 11.92
C GLN A 15 -6.65 17.69 12.41
N SER A 16 -7.54 17.25 11.52
CA SER A 16 -8.86 16.71 11.86
C SER A 16 -8.82 15.26 12.37
N ILE A 17 -7.75 14.50 12.10
CA ILE A 17 -7.65 13.07 12.42
C ILE A 17 -8.08 12.77 13.87
N ASN A 18 -7.56 13.52 14.85
CA ASN A 18 -7.86 13.29 16.25
C ASN A 18 -9.35 13.50 16.59
N SER A 19 -9.96 14.56 16.04
CA SER A 19 -11.37 14.86 16.26
C SER A 19 -12.26 13.85 15.55
N ASP A 20 -11.91 13.46 14.34
CA ASP A 20 -12.70 12.52 13.53
C ASP A 20 -12.69 11.12 14.15
N VAL A 21 -11.52 10.65 14.61
CA VAL A 21 -11.40 9.37 15.34
C VAL A 21 -12.17 9.40 16.65
N ASN A 22 -12.12 10.51 17.42
CA ASN A 22 -12.89 10.65 18.65
C ASN A 22 -14.40 10.63 18.38
N ASN A 23 -14.87 11.31 17.33
CA ASN A 23 -16.27 11.32 16.93
C ASN A 23 -16.74 9.91 16.51
N LEU A 24 -15.93 9.19 15.74
CA LEU A 24 -16.21 7.80 15.37
C LEU A 24 -16.39 6.92 16.62
N MET A 25 -15.50 7.07 17.59
CA MET A 25 -15.57 6.31 18.85
C MET A 25 -16.80 6.66 19.68
N ALA A 26 -17.16 7.92 19.75
CA ALA A 26 -18.40 8.33 20.44
C ALA A 26 -19.63 7.63 19.81
N VAL A 27 -19.71 7.58 18.48
CA VAL A 27 -20.80 6.89 17.77
C VAL A 27 -20.78 5.37 18.03
N LEU A 28 -19.62 4.73 17.96
CA LEU A 28 -19.49 3.29 18.20
C LEU A 28 -19.86 2.91 19.64
N ASN A 29 -19.43 3.69 20.63
CA ASN A 29 -19.78 3.47 22.03
C ASN A 29 -21.30 3.67 22.32
N MET A 30 -21.92 4.65 21.64
CA MET A 30 -23.37 4.90 21.79
C MET A 30 -24.22 3.79 21.15
N SER A 31 -23.72 3.13 20.13
CA SER A 31 -24.51 2.14 19.37
C SER A 31 -24.44 0.72 19.92
N ASN A 32 -23.67 0.45 20.97
CA ASN A 32 -23.39 -0.91 21.48
C ASN A 32 -22.97 -1.91 20.39
N MET A 33 -22.40 -1.43 19.29
CA MET A 33 -22.01 -2.26 18.13
C MET A 33 -20.64 -2.92 18.29
N LEU A 34 -19.89 -2.62 19.36
CA LEU A 34 -18.58 -3.23 19.62
C LEU A 34 -18.78 -4.61 20.23
N PRO A 35 -18.18 -5.66 19.65
CA PRO A 35 -18.19 -7.00 20.23
C PRO A 35 -17.55 -7.02 21.63
N GLU A 36 -18.09 -7.87 22.53
CA GLU A 36 -17.48 -8.10 23.85
C GLU A 36 -16.06 -8.65 23.68
N GLY A 37 -15.09 -8.06 24.39
CA GLY A 37 -13.67 -8.45 24.33
C GLY A 37 -12.83 -7.65 23.35
N LEU A 38 -13.40 -6.69 22.62
CA LEU A 38 -12.62 -5.74 21.83
C LEU A 38 -12.08 -4.64 22.76
N PHE A 39 -10.79 -4.33 22.61
CA PHE A 39 -10.14 -3.21 23.32
C PHE A 39 -10.16 -1.97 22.44
N PRO A 40 -11.19 -1.11 22.53
CA PRO A 40 -11.38 -0.01 21.59
C PRO A 40 -10.25 1.02 21.66
N GLU A 41 -9.65 1.24 22.83
CA GLU A 41 -8.56 2.22 22.98
C GLU A 41 -7.34 1.85 22.14
N HIS A 42 -6.94 0.58 22.12
CA HIS A 42 -5.82 0.12 21.32
C HIS A 42 -6.10 0.26 19.81
N LEU A 43 -7.32 -0.07 19.39
CA LEU A 43 -7.74 0.08 17.99
C LEU A 43 -7.70 1.55 17.55
N ILE A 44 -8.11 2.46 18.42
CA ILE A 44 -8.07 3.91 18.17
C ILE A 44 -6.63 4.41 17.97
N ASP A 45 -5.74 4.00 18.85
CA ASP A 45 -4.35 4.43 18.77
C ASP A 45 -3.68 3.92 17.48
N VAL A 46 -3.97 2.69 17.08
CA VAL A 46 -3.55 2.14 15.79
C VAL A 46 -4.14 2.96 14.64
N LEU A 47 -5.45 3.20 14.64
CA LEU A 47 -6.12 3.96 13.59
C LEU A 47 -5.56 5.38 13.44
N ARG A 48 -5.34 6.10 14.56
CA ARG A 48 -4.72 7.44 14.52
C ARG A 48 -3.34 7.40 13.91
N ARG A 49 -2.54 6.42 14.31
CA ARG A 49 -1.18 6.24 13.80
C ARG A 49 -1.19 5.98 12.29
N GLU A 50 -2.05 5.07 11.83
CA GLU A 50 -2.18 4.75 10.41
C GLU A 50 -2.60 5.99 9.59
N LEU A 51 -3.66 6.67 10.02
CA LEU A 51 -4.12 7.89 9.33
C LEU A 51 -3.08 9.01 9.32
N THR A 52 -2.26 9.13 10.38
CA THR A 52 -1.17 10.10 10.42
C THR A 52 -0.08 9.75 9.41
N LEU A 53 0.25 8.47 9.27
CA LEU A 53 1.24 8.01 8.30
C LEU A 53 0.77 8.20 6.85
N GLU A 54 -0.53 8.04 6.58
CA GLU A 54 -1.13 8.33 5.27
C GLU A 54 -1.05 9.81 4.86
N CYS A 55 -0.87 10.72 5.83
CA CYS A 55 -0.67 12.14 5.57
C CYS A 55 0.80 12.51 5.33
N ASP A 56 1.75 11.60 5.50
CA ASP A 56 3.19 11.84 5.32
C ASP A 56 3.64 11.53 3.88
N TYR A 57 3.43 12.50 2.99
CA TYR A 57 3.79 12.36 1.58
C TYR A 57 5.32 12.33 1.33
N GLN A 58 6.12 12.85 2.25
CA GLN A 58 7.59 12.74 2.14
C GLN A 58 8.06 11.32 2.39
N ARG A 59 7.45 10.66 3.38
CA ARG A 59 7.66 9.23 3.66
C ARG A 59 7.19 8.37 2.48
N GLU A 60 6.01 8.63 1.93
CA GLU A 60 5.47 7.93 0.76
C GLU A 60 6.42 8.05 -0.45
N ALA A 61 6.92 9.26 -0.74
CA ALA A 61 7.90 9.50 -1.80
C ALA A 61 9.21 8.72 -1.58
N ALA A 62 9.69 8.63 -0.34
CA ALA A 62 10.89 7.88 -0.01
C ALA A 62 10.71 6.38 -0.27
N TYR A 63 9.57 5.80 0.12
CA TYR A 63 9.27 4.39 -0.17
C TYR A 63 9.04 4.13 -1.66
N ALA A 64 8.36 5.01 -2.38
CA ALA A 64 8.23 4.91 -3.83
C ALA A 64 9.60 4.82 -4.52
N LYS A 65 10.55 5.67 -4.14
CA LYS A 65 11.93 5.61 -4.66
C LYS A 65 12.64 4.31 -4.28
N LYS A 66 12.48 3.82 -3.05
CA LYS A 66 13.03 2.55 -2.58
C LYS A 66 12.50 1.39 -3.42
N PHE A 67 11.18 1.32 -3.63
CA PHE A 67 10.55 0.28 -4.46
C PHE A 67 10.96 0.39 -5.94
N ARG A 68 11.09 1.62 -6.46
CA ARG A 68 11.59 1.83 -7.82
C ARG A 68 12.98 1.23 -8.02
N GLU A 69 13.89 1.38 -7.04
CA GLU A 69 15.22 0.79 -7.08
C GLU A 69 15.18 -0.74 -6.95
N LEU A 70 14.35 -1.27 -6.03
CA LEU A 70 14.18 -2.71 -5.82
C LEU A 70 13.60 -3.42 -7.06
N LEU A 71 12.77 -2.75 -7.82
CA LEU A 71 12.06 -3.30 -8.99
C LEU A 71 12.59 -2.80 -10.33
N LYS A 72 13.72 -2.08 -10.37
CA LYS A 72 14.24 -1.44 -11.60
C LYS A 72 14.44 -2.41 -12.77
N ASP A 73 14.86 -3.64 -12.48
CA ASP A 73 15.10 -4.68 -13.48
C ASP A 73 13.95 -5.69 -13.59
N HIS A 74 12.82 -5.44 -12.90
CA HIS A 74 11.69 -6.35 -12.91
C HIS A 74 10.95 -6.27 -14.26
N PRO A 75 10.72 -7.41 -14.94
CA PRO A 75 10.12 -7.38 -16.28
C PRO A 75 8.66 -6.95 -16.28
N PHE A 76 7.92 -7.20 -15.18
CA PHE A 76 6.47 -7.05 -15.10
C PHE A 76 6.01 -5.84 -14.27
N PHE A 77 6.76 -5.45 -13.23
CA PHE A 77 6.41 -4.32 -12.38
C PHE A 77 7.30 -3.11 -12.65
N TYR A 78 6.72 -1.93 -12.47
CA TYR A 78 7.50 -0.70 -12.38
C TYR A 78 6.86 0.29 -11.40
N VAL A 79 7.66 1.24 -10.94
CA VAL A 79 7.22 2.32 -10.06
C VAL A 79 7.45 3.65 -10.79
N PRO A 80 6.44 4.52 -10.91
CA PRO A 80 6.58 5.83 -11.52
C PRO A 80 7.65 6.67 -10.83
N GLU A 81 8.35 7.48 -11.60
CA GLU A 81 9.36 8.40 -11.08
C GLU A 81 8.71 9.49 -10.20
N ILE A 82 9.32 9.78 -9.06
CA ILE A 82 8.97 10.92 -8.23
C ILE A 82 9.60 12.19 -8.80
N VAL A 83 8.79 13.23 -9.03
CA VAL A 83 9.23 14.53 -9.52
C VAL A 83 9.49 15.44 -8.33
N ASP A 84 10.68 15.33 -7.74
CA ASP A 84 11.02 15.96 -6.45
C ASP A 84 10.80 17.47 -6.44
N GLU A 85 11.11 18.16 -7.52
CA GLU A 85 10.95 19.61 -7.64
C GLU A 85 9.49 20.08 -7.59
N LEU A 86 8.54 19.16 -7.77
CA LEU A 86 7.09 19.40 -7.67
C LEU A 86 6.46 18.75 -6.43
N CYS A 87 7.28 18.19 -5.54
CA CYS A 87 6.83 17.62 -4.27
C CYS A 87 6.93 18.63 -3.11
N SER A 88 6.06 18.47 -2.13
CA SER A 88 6.08 19.24 -0.87
C SER A 88 5.50 18.36 0.25
N PRO A 89 5.48 18.81 1.53
CA PRO A 89 4.83 18.02 2.59
C PRO A 89 3.37 17.65 2.31
N HIS A 90 2.67 18.40 1.46
CA HIS A 90 1.26 18.20 1.13
C HIS A 90 1.00 17.93 -0.36
N VAL A 91 2.04 17.72 -1.15
CA VAL A 91 1.92 17.41 -2.58
C VAL A 91 2.94 16.33 -2.94
N LEU A 92 2.45 15.21 -3.44
CA LEU A 92 3.27 14.15 -4.03
C LEU A 92 3.07 14.18 -5.54
N THR A 93 4.15 14.33 -6.28
CA THR A 93 4.10 14.41 -7.76
C THR A 93 4.89 13.26 -8.36
N THR A 94 4.25 12.56 -9.26
CA THR A 94 4.84 11.43 -9.99
C THR A 94 4.75 11.63 -11.50
N GLU A 95 5.51 10.85 -12.22
CA GLU A 95 5.27 10.61 -13.63
C GLU A 95 3.82 10.19 -13.89
N LEU A 96 3.19 10.76 -14.92
CA LEU A 96 1.88 10.26 -15.36
C LEU A 96 2.07 8.94 -16.11
N ILE A 97 1.31 7.94 -15.69
CA ILE A 97 1.38 6.60 -16.28
C ILE A 97 0.20 6.35 -17.23
N SER A 98 0.39 5.40 -18.12
CA SER A 98 -0.66 4.84 -18.98
C SER A 98 -1.31 3.63 -18.33
N GLY A 99 -2.46 3.21 -18.86
CA GLY A 99 -3.18 2.04 -18.39
C GLY A 99 -4.41 2.37 -17.57
N PHE A 100 -4.91 1.38 -16.85
CA PHE A 100 -6.12 1.47 -16.03
C PHE A 100 -5.94 0.67 -14.72
N PRO A 101 -6.67 1.04 -13.65
CA PRO A 101 -6.57 0.35 -12.38
C PRO A 101 -7.15 -1.07 -12.47
N LEU A 102 -6.60 -2.00 -11.69
CA LEU A 102 -6.98 -3.42 -11.74
C LEU A 102 -8.40 -3.72 -11.25
N ASP A 103 -9.04 -2.81 -10.52
CA ASP A 103 -10.46 -2.91 -10.20
C ASP A 103 -11.37 -2.76 -11.43
N GLN A 104 -10.82 -2.30 -12.56
CA GLN A 104 -11.47 -2.20 -13.87
C GLN A 104 -11.01 -3.26 -14.86
N ALA A 105 -10.35 -4.32 -14.38
CA ALA A 105 -9.74 -5.36 -15.22
C ALA A 105 -10.71 -6.44 -15.73
N GLU A 106 -12.03 -6.25 -15.60
CA GLU A 106 -13.05 -7.24 -16.01
C GLU A 106 -12.99 -7.62 -17.50
N GLY A 107 -12.56 -6.70 -18.34
CA GLY A 107 -12.41 -6.91 -19.79
C GLY A 107 -11.18 -7.70 -20.21
N LEU A 108 -10.25 -8.01 -19.30
CA LEU A 108 -9.05 -8.80 -19.59
C LEU A 108 -9.39 -10.29 -19.70
N SER A 109 -8.61 -11.03 -20.52
CA SER A 109 -8.72 -12.48 -20.59
C SER A 109 -8.40 -13.14 -19.25
N GLN A 110 -8.88 -14.36 -19.04
CA GLN A 110 -8.61 -15.09 -17.81
C GLN A 110 -7.11 -15.38 -17.64
N GLU A 111 -6.37 -15.61 -18.74
CA GLU A 111 -4.94 -15.87 -18.74
C GLU A 111 -4.18 -14.65 -18.20
N VAL A 112 -4.49 -13.45 -18.71
CA VAL A 112 -3.87 -12.20 -18.29
C VAL A 112 -4.19 -11.90 -16.82
N ARG A 113 -5.45 -12.11 -16.40
CA ARG A 113 -5.82 -11.94 -14.98
C ARG A 113 -5.07 -12.90 -14.06
N ASN A 114 -4.92 -14.16 -14.47
CA ASN A 114 -4.16 -15.15 -13.71
C ASN A 114 -2.67 -14.77 -13.61
N GLU A 115 -2.08 -14.28 -14.71
CA GLU A 115 -0.70 -13.81 -14.73
C GLU A 115 -0.49 -12.63 -13.78
N ILE A 116 -1.38 -11.63 -13.83
CA ILE A 116 -1.35 -10.49 -12.92
C ILE A 116 -1.43 -10.93 -11.46
N CYS A 117 -2.41 -11.76 -11.11
CA CYS A 117 -2.59 -12.27 -9.76
C CYS A 117 -1.37 -13.06 -9.26
N TYR A 118 -0.82 -13.92 -10.13
CA TYR A 118 0.39 -14.68 -9.80
C TYR A 118 1.58 -13.76 -9.51
N ASN A 119 1.84 -12.79 -10.38
CA ASN A 119 2.94 -11.84 -10.19
C ASN A 119 2.76 -10.99 -8.93
N ILE A 120 1.56 -10.50 -8.63
CA ILE A 120 1.28 -9.74 -7.40
C ILE A 120 1.50 -10.61 -6.16
N LEU A 121 1.04 -11.87 -6.16
CA LEU A 121 1.30 -12.79 -5.04
C LEU A 121 2.80 -13.02 -4.83
N VAL A 122 3.55 -13.26 -5.91
CA VAL A 122 5.02 -13.41 -5.84
C VAL A 122 5.67 -12.11 -5.33
N LEU A 123 5.20 -10.95 -5.78
CA LEU A 123 5.70 -9.66 -5.28
C LEU A 123 5.47 -9.52 -3.78
N CYS A 124 4.27 -9.78 -3.27
CA CYS A 124 3.96 -9.73 -1.83
C CYS A 124 4.89 -10.63 -1.00
N LEU A 125 5.18 -11.84 -1.50
CA LEU A 125 6.11 -12.74 -0.82
C LEU A 125 7.55 -12.22 -0.84
N ARG A 126 7.99 -11.63 -1.95
CA ARG A 126 9.31 -11.01 -2.07
C ARG A 126 9.44 -9.77 -1.19
N GLU A 127 8.42 -8.94 -1.14
CA GLU A 127 8.36 -7.76 -0.26
C GLU A 127 8.60 -8.15 1.20
N LEU A 128 7.94 -9.20 1.68
CA LEU A 128 8.04 -9.63 3.06
C LEU A 128 9.34 -10.39 3.36
N PHE A 129 9.70 -11.36 2.52
CA PHE A 129 10.78 -12.32 2.84
C PHE A 129 12.14 -12.02 2.19
N GLU A 130 12.14 -11.22 1.11
CA GLU A 130 13.37 -10.85 0.41
C GLU A 130 13.77 -9.40 0.68
N PHE A 131 12.82 -8.47 0.50
CA PHE A 131 13.07 -7.04 0.66
C PHE A 131 12.95 -6.57 2.11
N HIS A 132 12.19 -7.27 2.95
CA HIS A 132 11.84 -6.90 4.32
C HIS A 132 11.15 -5.52 4.41
N VAL A 133 10.52 -5.11 3.32
CA VAL A 133 9.70 -3.92 3.20
C VAL A 133 8.50 -4.25 2.31
N MET A 134 7.30 -3.95 2.79
CA MET A 134 6.07 -4.37 2.15
C MET A 134 5.06 -3.23 2.07
N GLN A 135 4.41 -3.08 0.91
CA GLN A 135 3.13 -2.37 0.80
C GLN A 135 2.08 -3.20 1.55
N THR A 136 1.50 -2.67 2.61
CA THR A 136 0.56 -3.43 3.43
C THR A 136 -0.90 -3.21 3.05
N ASP A 137 -1.18 -2.38 2.04
CA ASP A 137 -2.50 -2.15 1.46
C ASP A 137 -2.54 -2.54 -0.04
N PRO A 138 -2.70 -3.83 -0.37
CA PRO A 138 -2.76 -4.30 -1.76
C PRO A 138 -4.14 -4.07 -2.38
N ASN A 139 -4.65 -2.84 -2.37
CA ASN A 139 -5.89 -2.49 -3.02
C ASN A 139 -5.72 -2.51 -4.56
N TRP A 140 -6.63 -3.17 -5.27
CA TRP A 140 -6.58 -3.29 -6.73
C TRP A 140 -6.53 -1.94 -7.45
N SER A 141 -7.11 -0.88 -6.89
CA SER A 141 -7.06 0.48 -7.44
C SER A 141 -5.66 1.11 -7.40
N ASN A 142 -4.73 0.57 -6.59
CA ASN A 142 -3.35 1.05 -6.46
C ASN A 142 -2.39 0.38 -7.45
N PHE A 143 -2.88 -0.57 -8.25
CA PHE A 143 -2.15 -1.26 -9.30
C PHE A 143 -2.72 -0.89 -10.67
N PHE A 144 -1.93 -0.32 -11.55
CA PHE A 144 -2.35 0.06 -12.90
C PHE A 144 -1.73 -0.87 -13.94
N TYR A 145 -2.57 -1.53 -14.71
CA TYR A 145 -2.11 -2.39 -15.81
C TYR A 145 -2.04 -1.61 -17.12
N ASP A 146 -0.87 -1.62 -17.75
CA ASP A 146 -0.66 -1.10 -19.09
C ASP A 146 -0.60 -2.27 -20.09
N PRO A 147 -1.67 -2.47 -20.90
CA PRO A 147 -1.68 -3.57 -21.88
C PRO A 147 -0.70 -3.37 -23.04
N GLN A 148 -0.25 -2.14 -23.33
CA GLN A 148 0.71 -1.88 -24.40
C GLN A 148 2.11 -2.30 -23.99
N GLN A 149 2.50 -2.06 -22.75
CA GLN A 149 3.79 -2.45 -22.21
C GLN A 149 3.77 -3.82 -21.53
N HIS A 150 2.58 -4.39 -21.30
CA HIS A 150 2.36 -5.60 -20.53
C HIS A 150 2.99 -5.52 -19.13
N LYS A 151 2.75 -4.41 -18.44
CA LYS A 151 3.31 -4.11 -17.12
C LYS A 151 2.26 -3.62 -16.15
N VAL A 152 2.55 -3.83 -14.87
CA VAL A 152 1.78 -3.28 -13.74
C VAL A 152 2.59 -2.19 -13.06
N ALA A 153 2.02 -1.00 -12.95
CA ALA A 153 2.58 0.10 -12.17
C ALA A 153 2.07 0.04 -10.73
N LEU A 154 2.96 0.27 -9.77
CA LEU A 154 2.66 0.37 -8.34
C LEU A 154 2.59 1.86 -7.96
N LEU A 155 1.47 2.30 -7.37
CA LEU A 155 1.22 3.74 -7.21
C LEU A 155 1.19 4.24 -5.77
N ASP A 156 0.74 3.43 -4.82
CA ASP A 156 0.56 3.86 -3.44
C ASP A 156 1.54 3.16 -2.49
N PHE A 157 2.28 3.95 -1.72
CA PHE A 157 3.27 3.50 -0.75
C PHE A 157 3.02 4.07 0.65
N GLY A 158 1.87 4.72 0.89
CA GLY A 158 1.51 5.36 2.15
C GLY A 158 1.47 4.36 3.31
N ALA A 159 0.95 3.15 3.09
CA ALA A 159 0.86 2.09 4.09
C ALA A 159 2.11 1.23 4.23
N THR A 160 3.22 1.56 3.56
CA THR A 160 4.45 0.73 3.56
C THR A 160 5.03 0.54 4.97
N ARG A 161 5.48 -0.69 5.26
CA ARG A 161 6.12 -1.08 6.54
C ARG A 161 7.42 -1.83 6.29
N GLU A 162 8.37 -1.66 7.21
CA GLU A 162 9.59 -2.46 7.26
C GLU A 162 9.45 -3.55 8.32
N TYR A 163 10.04 -4.69 8.05
CA TYR A 163 9.99 -5.86 8.92
C TYR A 163 11.40 -6.34 9.26
N ASP A 164 11.64 -6.58 10.54
CA ASP A 164 12.90 -7.16 10.99
C ASP A 164 13.05 -8.60 10.50
N ARG A 165 14.26 -9.02 10.19
CA ARG A 165 14.55 -10.39 9.80
C ARG A 165 14.11 -11.41 10.84
N SER A 166 14.30 -11.10 12.12
CA SER A 166 13.85 -11.97 13.23
C SER A 166 12.35 -12.27 13.16
N PHE A 167 11.52 -11.29 12.77
CA PHE A 167 10.11 -11.50 12.56
C PHE A 167 9.85 -12.39 11.34
N THR A 168 10.43 -12.08 10.19
CA THR A 168 10.18 -12.82 8.95
C THR A 168 10.68 -14.25 9.02
N ASP A 169 11.82 -14.51 9.70
CA ASP A 169 12.38 -15.84 9.92
C ASP A 169 11.48 -16.72 10.82
N LEU A 170 10.78 -16.13 11.79
CA LEU A 170 9.80 -16.84 12.60
C LEU A 170 8.49 -17.03 11.82
N TYR A 171 8.04 -16.02 11.09
CA TYR A 171 6.78 -16.06 10.38
C TYR A 171 6.78 -17.10 9.25
N ILE A 172 7.90 -17.27 8.52
CA ILE A 172 8.02 -18.30 7.49
C ILE A 172 7.94 -19.72 8.09
N GLN A 173 8.42 -19.92 9.33
CA GLN A 173 8.32 -21.21 10.01
C GLN A 173 6.86 -21.54 10.35
N VAL A 174 6.08 -20.54 10.77
CA VAL A 174 4.64 -20.72 11.01
C VAL A 174 3.90 -21.11 9.72
N ILE A 175 4.21 -20.42 8.61
CA ILE A 175 3.63 -20.75 7.29
C ILE A 175 4.01 -22.17 6.87
N ARG A 176 5.27 -22.58 7.06
CA ARG A 176 5.74 -23.91 6.74
C ARG A 176 5.05 -24.97 7.60
N ALA A 177 4.99 -24.78 8.91
CA ALA A 177 4.32 -25.70 9.81
C ALA A 177 2.84 -25.88 9.44
N ALA A 178 2.15 -24.77 9.08
CA ALA A 178 0.77 -24.82 8.61
C ALA A 178 0.63 -25.62 7.29
N ALA A 179 1.55 -25.46 6.35
CA ALA A 179 1.56 -26.20 5.08
C ALA A 179 1.85 -27.69 5.29
N ASP A 180 2.74 -28.03 6.22
CA ASP A 180 3.13 -29.41 6.59
C ASP A 180 2.09 -30.04 7.56
N GLN A 181 1.03 -29.32 7.96
CA GLN A 181 0.02 -29.72 8.97
C GLN A 181 0.65 -30.10 10.33
N ASP A 182 1.83 -29.55 10.63
CA ASP A 182 2.52 -29.68 11.92
C ASP A 182 1.90 -28.70 12.94
N ARG A 183 1.68 -29.18 14.20
CA ARG A 183 0.98 -28.40 15.24
C ARG A 183 1.88 -28.19 16.45
#